data_9582f6877c3452b3eade7e111e018844
#
_entry.id   9582f6877c3452b3eade7e111e018844
#
_cell.length_a   1.000
_cell.length_b   1.000
_cell.length_c   1.000
_cell.angle_alpha   90.00
_cell.angle_beta   90.00
_cell.angle_gamma   90.00
#
_symmetry.space_group_name_H-M   'P 1'
#
loop_
_entity.id
_entity.type
_entity.pdbx_description
1 polymer ?
#
loop_
_entity_poly.entity_id
_entity_poly.type
_entity_poly.pdbx_seq_one_letter_code
_entity_poly.pdbx_strand_id
1 'polypeptide(L)'
;MKLSLCVDSPEDSSGEGDCTIFDFSGIEKILEGELEKFYPDSTKFENVEISISFVKPDYIRELNRNYRNVDEATDVLSFPMIEDEAVEIPELPVLSLGDIIICPEEVKRLHSEMNFDEAICLMIAHSFLHLLGFDHDTEEKQISRWKSQDEIKEKLMTCCRRNK
;
A
#
# COMPACT_ATOMS: atom_id res chain seq x y z
N MET A 1 -10.57 0.52 -17.18
CA MET A 1 -9.49 0.04 -16.29
C MET A 1 -10.08 -0.58 -15.05
N LYS A 2 -9.53 -1.69 -14.62
CA LYS A 2 -9.89 -2.35 -13.37
C LYS A 2 -8.64 -2.49 -12.51
N LEU A 3 -8.71 -2.13 -11.23
CA LEU A 3 -7.63 -2.37 -10.29
C LEU A 3 -7.88 -3.68 -9.56
N SER A 4 -6.87 -4.53 -9.50
CA SER A 4 -6.92 -5.81 -8.79
C SER A 4 -5.87 -5.84 -7.70
N LEU A 5 -6.27 -6.20 -6.48
CA LEU A 5 -5.37 -6.43 -5.38
C LEU A 5 -5.09 -7.93 -5.25
N CYS A 6 -3.82 -8.29 -5.21
CA CYS A 6 -3.38 -9.62 -4.80
C CYS A 6 -2.97 -9.53 -3.34
N VAL A 7 -3.76 -10.09 -2.46
CA VAL A 7 -3.50 -10.02 -1.02
C VAL A 7 -3.02 -11.37 -0.52
N ASP A 8 -1.87 -11.37 0.16
CA ASP A 8 -1.28 -12.56 0.75
C ASP A 8 -1.04 -12.32 2.24
N SER A 9 -1.34 -13.30 3.06
CA SER A 9 -1.10 -13.23 4.50
C SER A 9 -0.55 -14.54 5.00
N PRO A 10 0.26 -14.52 6.10
CA PRO A 10 0.83 -15.74 6.65
C PRO A 10 -0.28 -16.69 7.12
N GLU A 11 -0.06 -17.99 6.95
CA GLU A 11 -1.00 -19.03 7.38
C GLU A 11 -1.27 -19.00 8.90
N ASP A 12 -0.35 -18.42 9.67
CA ASP A 12 -0.43 -18.33 11.14
C ASP A 12 -1.03 -17.02 11.64
N SER A 13 -1.86 -16.36 10.85
CA SER A 13 -2.43 -15.06 11.22
C SER A 13 -3.55 -15.14 12.28
N SER A 14 -3.59 -16.21 13.05
CA SER A 14 -4.51 -16.34 14.18
C SER A 14 -3.98 -15.54 15.37
N GLY A 15 -4.52 -14.36 15.61
CA GLY A 15 -4.14 -13.55 16.77
C GLY A 15 -4.20 -12.07 16.52
N GLU A 16 -3.50 -11.33 17.37
CA GLU A 16 -3.38 -9.89 17.26
C GLU A 16 -2.69 -9.51 15.96
N GLY A 17 -3.35 -8.75 15.12
CA GLY A 17 -2.84 -8.36 13.81
C GLY A 17 -3.50 -9.08 12.66
N ASP A 18 -4.64 -9.71 12.92
CA ASP A 18 -5.45 -10.34 11.88
C ASP A 18 -6.02 -9.27 10.95
N CYS A 19 -5.61 -9.32 9.69
CA CYS A 19 -6.06 -8.39 8.66
C CYS A 19 -7.28 -8.89 7.89
N THR A 20 -7.87 -10.02 8.27
CA THR A 20 -9.09 -10.55 7.64
C THR A 20 -10.32 -9.69 7.91
N ILE A 21 -10.24 -8.76 8.85
CA ILE A 21 -11.30 -7.80 9.15
C ILE A 21 -11.50 -6.75 8.05
N PHE A 22 -10.55 -6.62 7.14
CA PHE A 22 -10.66 -5.65 6.06
C PHE A 22 -11.40 -6.24 4.87
N ASP A 23 -12.26 -5.42 4.29
CA ASP A 23 -12.93 -5.74 3.02
C ASP A 23 -12.02 -5.30 1.87
N PHE A 24 -11.16 -6.21 1.40
CA PHE A 24 -10.22 -5.91 0.34
C PHE A 24 -10.90 -5.60 -1.00
N SER A 25 -12.10 -6.11 -1.23
CA SER A 25 -12.89 -5.75 -2.40
C SER A 25 -13.29 -4.28 -2.38
N GLY A 26 -13.67 -3.78 -1.21
CA GLY A 26 -13.94 -2.35 -1.02
C GLY A 26 -12.69 -1.50 -1.15
N ILE A 27 -11.58 -1.96 -0.62
CA ILE A 27 -10.28 -1.29 -0.75
C ILE A 27 -9.87 -1.18 -2.22
N GLU A 28 -10.04 -2.25 -3.00
CA GLU A 28 -9.80 -2.22 -4.45
C GLU A 28 -10.55 -1.10 -5.14
N LYS A 29 -11.82 -0.98 -4.86
CA LYS A 29 -12.67 0.05 -5.49
C LYS A 29 -12.24 1.47 -5.11
N ILE A 30 -11.86 1.67 -3.86
CA ILE A 30 -11.38 2.96 -3.39
C ILE A 30 -10.06 3.33 -4.08
N LEU A 31 -9.11 2.41 -4.10
CA LEU A 31 -7.82 2.64 -4.74
C LEU A 31 -7.95 2.81 -6.25
N GLU A 32 -8.88 2.11 -6.89
CA GLU A 32 -9.17 2.29 -8.31
C GLU A 32 -9.61 3.72 -8.62
N GLY A 33 -10.53 4.27 -7.84
CA GLY A 33 -10.97 5.66 -7.99
C GLY A 33 -9.86 6.67 -7.74
N GLU A 34 -9.03 6.43 -6.72
CA GLU A 34 -7.88 7.28 -6.44
C GLU A 34 -6.81 7.18 -7.53
N LEU A 35 -6.61 5.99 -8.09
CA LEU A 35 -5.66 5.78 -9.17
C LEU A 35 -6.02 6.61 -10.40
N GLU A 36 -7.28 6.62 -10.79
CA GLU A 36 -7.74 7.43 -11.92
C GLU A 36 -7.49 8.92 -11.70
N LYS A 37 -7.63 9.37 -10.46
CA LYS A 37 -7.40 10.76 -10.07
C LYS A 37 -5.93 11.15 -10.12
N PHE A 38 -5.03 10.31 -9.60
CA PHE A 38 -3.60 10.62 -9.50
C PHE A 38 -2.80 10.18 -10.71
N TYR A 39 -3.28 9.20 -11.45
CA TYR A 39 -2.60 8.66 -12.62
C TYR A 39 -3.62 8.40 -13.73
N PRO A 40 -4.07 9.48 -14.42
CA PRO A 40 -5.10 9.34 -15.47
C PRO A 40 -4.72 8.39 -16.60
N ASP A 41 -3.42 8.27 -16.91
CA ASP A 41 -2.95 7.36 -17.96
C ASP A 41 -3.18 5.89 -17.62
N SER A 42 -3.49 5.57 -16.37
CA SER A 42 -3.82 4.21 -15.96
C SER A 42 -5.04 3.66 -16.71
N THR A 43 -5.93 4.53 -17.20
CA THR A 43 -7.12 4.12 -17.94
C THR A 43 -6.80 3.47 -19.29
N LYS A 44 -5.57 3.60 -19.77
CA LYS A 44 -5.10 2.94 -21.00
C LYS A 44 -4.93 1.44 -20.83
N PHE A 45 -4.83 0.96 -19.59
CA PHE A 45 -4.66 -0.46 -19.30
C PHE A 45 -6.00 -1.10 -18.99
N GLU A 46 -6.18 -2.34 -19.39
CA GLU A 46 -7.39 -3.10 -19.04
C GLU A 46 -7.40 -3.43 -17.57
N ASN A 47 -6.24 -3.77 -17.01
CA ASN A 47 -6.09 -4.14 -15.61
C ASN A 47 -4.82 -3.53 -15.02
N VAL A 48 -4.93 -3.08 -13.76
CA VAL A 48 -3.80 -2.57 -12.99
C VAL A 48 -3.72 -3.41 -11.71
N GLU A 49 -2.55 -3.88 -11.37
CA GLU A 49 -2.35 -4.78 -10.24
C GLU A 49 -1.46 -4.15 -9.16
N ILE A 50 -1.85 -4.39 -7.91
CA ILE A 50 -1.04 -4.09 -6.72
C ILE A 50 -1.00 -5.36 -5.88
N SER A 51 0.17 -5.74 -5.40
CA SER A 51 0.32 -6.84 -4.46
C SER A 51 0.50 -6.30 -3.04
N ILE A 52 -0.28 -6.82 -2.10
CA ILE A 52 -0.16 -6.49 -0.68
C ILE A 52 0.13 -7.79 0.07
N SER A 53 1.26 -7.84 0.76
CA SER A 53 1.65 -9.00 1.55
C SER A 53 1.78 -8.60 3.02
N PHE A 54 1.13 -9.37 3.90
CA PHE A 54 1.28 -9.24 5.35
C PHE A 54 2.27 -10.28 5.81
N VAL A 55 3.35 -9.85 6.45
CA VAL A 55 4.50 -10.70 6.76
C VAL A 55 4.91 -10.58 8.22
N LYS A 56 5.75 -11.53 8.66
CA LYS A 56 6.33 -11.53 10.01
C LYS A 56 7.58 -10.64 10.09
N PRO A 57 7.98 -10.23 11.30
CA PRO A 57 9.14 -9.34 11.47
C PRO A 57 10.43 -9.85 10.86
N ASP A 58 10.73 -11.14 10.97
CA ASP A 58 11.95 -11.72 10.41
C ASP A 58 12.01 -11.58 8.89
N TYR A 59 10.88 -11.75 8.24
CA TYR A 59 10.80 -11.66 6.79
C TYR A 59 11.02 -10.21 6.31
N ILE A 60 10.36 -9.25 6.93
CA ILE A 60 10.50 -7.83 6.53
C ILE A 60 11.88 -7.29 6.88
N ARG A 61 12.48 -7.77 7.97
CA ARG A 61 13.86 -7.45 8.33
C ARG A 61 14.84 -7.89 7.25
N GLU A 62 14.67 -9.10 6.75
CA GLU A 62 15.52 -9.63 5.66
C GLU A 62 15.38 -8.79 4.39
N LEU A 63 14.14 -8.44 4.02
CA LEU A 63 13.90 -7.57 2.86
C LEU A 63 14.54 -6.19 3.06
N ASN A 64 14.39 -5.60 4.23
CA ASN A 64 14.94 -4.29 4.54
C ASN A 64 16.47 -4.31 4.47
N ARG A 65 17.09 -5.36 4.99
CA ARG A 65 18.53 -5.55 4.91
C ARG A 65 19.02 -5.70 3.46
N ASN A 66 18.33 -6.51 2.66
CA ASN A 66 18.74 -6.81 1.30
C ASN A 66 18.53 -5.65 0.32
N TYR A 67 17.45 -4.87 0.50
CA TYR A 67 17.07 -3.83 -0.46
C TYR A 67 17.38 -2.41 0.00
N ARG A 68 17.49 -2.16 1.30
CA ARG A 68 17.74 -0.83 1.85
C ARG A 68 19.00 -0.75 2.71
N ASN A 69 19.70 -1.85 2.89
CA ASN A 69 20.89 -1.96 3.74
C ASN A 69 20.64 -1.62 5.22
N VAL A 70 19.41 -1.82 5.68
CA VAL A 70 19.02 -1.60 7.08
C VAL A 70 18.63 -2.94 7.68
N ASP A 71 19.43 -3.41 8.63
CA ASP A 71 19.20 -4.70 9.29
C ASP A 71 18.26 -4.56 10.48
N GLU A 72 17.04 -4.13 10.19
CA GLU A 72 15.98 -3.96 11.19
C GLU A 72 14.63 -4.29 10.56
N ALA A 73 13.71 -4.82 11.37
CA ALA A 73 12.32 -4.94 10.97
C ALA A 73 11.69 -3.55 10.91
N THR A 74 10.76 -3.38 10.00
CA THR A 74 10.03 -2.11 9.81
C THR A 74 8.54 -2.40 9.64
N ASP A 75 7.73 -1.35 9.64
CA ASP A 75 6.28 -1.45 9.50
C ASP A 75 5.86 -1.78 8.07
N VAL A 76 6.42 -1.10 7.08
CA VAL A 76 6.02 -1.24 5.67
C VAL A 76 7.20 -1.01 4.74
N LEU A 77 7.21 -1.75 3.64
CA LEU A 77 8.12 -1.53 2.52
C LEU A 77 7.29 -1.44 1.24
N SER A 78 7.64 -0.51 0.39
CA SER A 78 6.99 -0.31 -0.91
C SER A 78 8.02 -0.52 -2.02
N PHE A 79 7.66 -1.33 -3.01
CA PHE A 79 8.52 -1.64 -4.15
C PHE A 79 7.82 -1.23 -5.44
N PRO A 80 7.98 0.04 -5.88
CA PRO A 80 7.38 0.49 -7.14
C PRO A 80 7.94 -0.27 -8.33
N MET A 81 7.07 -0.64 -9.27
CA MET A 81 7.48 -1.27 -10.53
C MET A 81 7.40 -0.33 -11.72
N ILE A 82 6.76 0.82 -11.55
CA ILE A 82 6.80 1.85 -12.57
C ILE A 82 8.10 2.62 -12.35
N GLU A 83 9.10 2.31 -13.16
CA GLU A 83 10.30 3.11 -13.23
C GLU A 83 10.08 4.16 -14.31
N ASP A 84 10.26 5.41 -13.92
CA ASP A 84 10.37 6.60 -14.78
C ASP A 84 9.64 6.59 -16.14
N GLU A 85 9.37 7.79 -16.60
CA GLU A 85 8.69 8.23 -17.83
C GLU A 85 9.03 7.48 -19.13
N ALA A 86 9.99 6.56 -19.10
CA ALA A 86 10.48 5.87 -20.28
C ALA A 86 9.88 4.50 -20.51
N VAL A 87 8.98 4.02 -19.65
CA VAL A 87 8.33 2.75 -19.91
C VAL A 87 7.13 2.97 -20.81
N GLU A 88 7.42 3.16 -22.07
CA GLU A 88 6.46 2.84 -23.09
C GLU A 88 6.30 1.32 -23.05
N ILE A 89 5.27 0.86 -22.35
CA ILE A 89 4.83 -0.52 -22.49
C ILE A 89 3.63 -0.48 -23.42
N PRO A 90 3.86 -0.55 -24.73
CA PRO A 90 2.77 -0.28 -25.66
C PRO A 90 1.77 -1.41 -25.81
N GLU A 91 2.01 -2.58 -25.24
CA GLU A 91 1.24 -3.76 -25.65
C GLU A 91 0.80 -4.69 -24.52
N LEU A 92 1.11 -4.40 -23.24
CA LEU A 92 0.62 -5.25 -22.16
C LEU A 92 -0.72 -4.72 -21.65
N PRO A 93 -1.76 -5.55 -21.63
CA PRO A 93 -3.06 -5.12 -21.10
C PRO A 93 -3.04 -4.93 -19.58
N VAL A 94 -1.98 -5.38 -18.92
CA VAL A 94 -1.85 -5.35 -17.46
C VAL A 94 -0.66 -4.50 -17.05
N LEU A 95 -0.89 -3.55 -16.15
CA LEU A 95 0.15 -2.76 -15.52
C LEU A 95 0.32 -3.20 -14.08
N SER A 96 1.52 -3.57 -13.67
CA SER A 96 1.83 -3.80 -12.27
C SER A 96 2.40 -2.53 -11.65
N LEU A 97 1.72 -1.99 -10.63
CA LEU A 97 2.20 -0.80 -9.91
C LEU A 97 3.32 -1.14 -8.94
N GLY A 98 3.29 -2.32 -8.38
CA GLY A 98 4.32 -2.76 -7.46
C GLY A 98 3.79 -3.55 -6.27
N ASP A 99 4.67 -3.71 -5.28
CA ASP A 99 4.39 -4.52 -4.09
C ASP A 99 4.41 -3.67 -2.83
N ILE A 100 3.46 -3.94 -1.94
CA ILE A 100 3.37 -3.36 -0.61
C ILE A 100 3.56 -4.50 0.38
N ILE A 101 4.57 -4.41 1.23
CA ILE A 101 4.87 -5.41 2.25
C ILE A 101 4.63 -4.78 3.62
N ILE A 102 3.69 -5.32 4.38
CA ILE A 102 3.31 -4.79 5.68
C ILE A 102 3.58 -5.84 6.76
N CYS A 103 4.22 -5.43 7.86
CA CYS A 103 4.39 -6.26 9.03
C CYS A 103 3.45 -5.78 10.14
N PRO A 104 2.31 -6.45 10.38
CA PRO A 104 1.35 -6.00 11.38
C PRO A 104 1.92 -5.86 12.78
N GLU A 105 2.81 -6.77 13.18
CA GLU A 105 3.45 -6.71 14.50
C GLU A 105 4.28 -5.44 14.67
N GLU A 106 5.03 -5.03 13.64
CA GLU A 106 5.83 -3.82 13.66
C GLU A 106 4.96 -2.56 13.54
N VAL A 107 3.86 -2.62 12.79
CA VAL A 107 2.87 -1.53 12.76
C VAL A 107 2.36 -1.27 14.17
N LYS A 108 2.01 -2.32 14.89
CA LYS A 108 1.52 -2.22 16.25
C LYS A 108 2.55 -1.63 17.20
N ARG A 109 3.81 -2.03 17.06
CA ARG A 109 4.92 -1.55 17.89
C ARG A 109 5.27 -0.09 17.60
N LEU A 110 5.37 0.28 16.32
CA LEU A 110 5.82 1.62 15.88
C LEU A 110 4.73 2.67 15.95
N HIS A 111 3.46 2.25 15.88
CA HIS A 111 2.29 3.14 15.90
C HIS A 111 1.37 2.83 17.08
N SER A 112 1.97 2.63 18.27
CA SER A 112 1.24 2.19 19.46
C SER A 112 0.22 3.20 19.97
N GLU A 113 0.38 4.48 19.67
CA GLU A 113 -0.57 5.54 20.05
C GLU A 113 -1.78 5.62 19.10
N MET A 114 -1.74 4.90 18.00
CA MET A 114 -2.78 4.90 16.98
C MET A 114 -3.59 3.60 17.05
N ASN A 115 -4.89 3.66 16.71
CA ASN A 115 -5.68 2.46 16.54
C ASN A 115 -5.06 1.57 15.45
N PHE A 116 -4.97 0.26 15.70
CA PHE A 116 -4.30 -0.68 14.78
C PHE A 116 -4.90 -0.63 13.38
N ASP A 117 -6.24 -0.64 13.27
CA ASP A 117 -6.91 -0.64 11.96
C ASP A 117 -6.62 0.65 11.19
N GLU A 118 -6.62 1.78 11.91
CA GLU A 118 -6.25 3.07 11.32
C GLU A 118 -4.79 3.07 10.85
N ALA A 119 -3.89 2.51 11.64
CA ALA A 119 -2.47 2.41 11.28
C ALA A 119 -2.26 1.57 10.01
N ILE A 120 -2.96 0.45 9.88
CA ILE A 120 -2.90 -0.38 8.66
C ILE A 120 -3.41 0.40 7.45
N CYS A 121 -4.53 1.09 7.60
CA CYS A 121 -5.07 1.93 6.52
C CYS A 121 -4.10 3.04 6.12
N LEU A 122 -3.44 3.64 7.10
CA LEU A 122 -2.41 4.65 6.85
C LEU A 122 -1.24 4.07 6.06
N MET A 123 -0.79 2.86 6.42
CA MET A 123 0.30 2.20 5.70
C MET A 123 -0.07 1.90 4.24
N ILE A 124 -1.29 1.44 4.00
CA ILE A 124 -1.78 1.18 2.65
C ILE A 124 -1.85 2.49 1.84
N ALA A 125 -2.42 3.54 2.42
CA ALA A 125 -2.53 4.85 1.76
C ALA A 125 -1.15 5.43 1.41
N HIS A 126 -0.24 5.40 2.37
CA HIS A 126 1.13 5.88 2.22
C HIS A 126 1.87 5.12 1.11
N SER A 127 1.80 3.79 1.15
CA SER A 127 2.47 2.94 0.18
C SER A 127 1.87 3.08 -1.22
N PHE A 128 0.56 3.21 -1.31
CA PHE A 128 -0.11 3.44 -2.59
C PHE A 128 0.42 4.70 -3.28
N LEU A 129 0.54 5.79 -2.54
CA LEU A 129 1.09 7.04 -3.10
C LEU A 129 2.57 6.89 -3.48
N HIS A 130 3.35 6.12 -2.71
CA HIS A 130 4.73 5.81 -3.07
C HIS A 130 4.83 5.03 -4.37
N LEU A 131 3.94 4.05 -4.60
CA LEU A 131 3.93 3.30 -5.84
C LEU A 131 3.66 4.20 -7.04
N LEU A 132 2.97 5.31 -6.85
CA LEU A 132 2.68 6.29 -7.91
C LEU A 132 3.80 7.33 -8.09
N GLY A 133 4.89 7.21 -7.33
CA GLY A 133 6.05 8.09 -7.49
C GLY A 133 5.97 9.41 -6.74
N PHE A 134 5.08 9.51 -5.76
CA PHE A 134 4.99 10.72 -4.94
C PHE A 134 6.10 10.73 -3.88
N ASP A 135 7.27 11.19 -4.28
CA ASP A 135 8.42 11.35 -3.41
C ASP A 135 8.47 12.76 -2.78
N HIS A 136 9.27 12.91 -1.72
CA HIS A 136 9.34 14.09 -0.88
C HIS A 136 10.19 15.23 -1.46
N ASP A 137 9.95 15.68 -2.68
CA ASP A 137 10.85 16.61 -3.35
C ASP A 137 10.75 18.07 -2.87
N THR A 138 9.56 18.50 -2.41
CA THR A 138 9.36 19.87 -1.91
C THR A 138 8.40 19.89 -0.73
N GLU A 139 8.45 20.97 0.10
CA GLU A 139 7.50 21.12 1.21
C GLU A 139 6.07 21.19 0.72
N GLU A 140 5.80 21.86 -0.37
CA GLU A 140 4.45 21.97 -0.94
C GLU A 140 3.92 20.61 -1.39
N LYS A 141 4.74 19.82 -2.06
CA LYS A 141 4.40 18.47 -2.49
C LYS A 141 4.20 17.55 -1.29
N GLN A 142 5.01 17.71 -0.26
CA GLN A 142 4.93 16.93 0.96
C GLN A 142 3.61 17.19 1.70
N ILE A 143 3.22 18.47 1.85
CA ILE A 143 1.95 18.85 2.48
C ILE A 143 0.76 18.32 1.69
N SER A 144 0.78 18.49 0.37
CA SER A 144 -0.26 17.97 -0.51
C SER A 144 -0.39 16.45 -0.40
N ARG A 145 0.74 15.77 -0.31
CA ARG A 145 0.77 14.32 -0.17
C ARG A 145 0.19 13.86 1.17
N TRP A 146 0.54 14.53 2.26
CA TRP A 146 -0.01 14.18 3.58
C TRP A 146 -1.53 14.34 3.60
N LYS A 147 -2.02 15.41 2.99
CA LYS A 147 -3.46 15.62 2.86
C LYS A 147 -4.13 14.50 2.06
N SER A 148 -3.55 14.13 0.92
CA SER A 148 -4.05 13.03 0.09
C SER A 148 -4.00 11.70 0.82
N GLN A 149 -2.90 11.45 1.56
CA GLN A 149 -2.73 10.26 2.37
C GLN A 149 -3.83 10.14 3.42
N ASP A 150 -4.12 11.23 4.14
CA ASP A 150 -5.17 11.24 5.15
C ASP A 150 -6.56 11.02 4.53
N GLU A 151 -6.84 11.62 3.41
CA GLU A 151 -8.11 11.45 2.70
C GLU A 151 -8.31 10.00 2.26
N ILE A 152 -7.27 9.37 1.72
CA ILE A 152 -7.31 7.96 1.31
C ILE A 152 -7.48 7.07 2.54
N LYS A 153 -6.71 7.34 3.61
CA LYS A 153 -6.82 6.58 4.86
C LYS A 153 -8.25 6.60 5.39
N GLU A 154 -8.90 7.77 5.44
CA GLU A 154 -10.27 7.88 5.92
C GLU A 154 -11.25 7.08 5.07
N LYS A 155 -11.07 7.08 3.76
CA LYS A 155 -11.88 6.26 2.86
C LYS A 155 -11.66 4.77 3.13
N LEU A 156 -10.41 4.35 3.32
CA LEU A 156 -10.08 2.95 3.60
C LEU A 156 -10.64 2.48 4.93
N MET A 157 -10.77 3.36 5.92
CA MET A 157 -11.38 3.02 7.21
C MET A 157 -12.83 2.54 7.07
N THR A 158 -13.54 2.97 6.03
CA THR A 158 -14.90 2.49 5.77
C THR A 158 -14.94 1.01 5.42
N CYS A 159 -13.82 0.43 5.03
CA CYS A 159 -13.69 -0.97 4.66
C CYS A 159 -13.29 -1.86 5.86
N CYS A 160 -13.17 -1.29 7.04
CA CYS A 160 -12.84 -2.05 8.25
C CYS A 160 -14.12 -2.57 8.90
N ARG A 161 -14.23 -3.90 9.04
CA ARG A 161 -15.42 -4.55 9.59
C ARG A 161 -15.65 -4.27 11.07
N ARG A 162 -14.60 -3.89 11.83
CA ARG A 162 -14.73 -3.56 13.25
C ARG A 162 -15.50 -2.27 13.50
N ASN A 163 -15.61 -1.41 12.49
CA ASN A 163 -16.30 -0.13 12.59
C ASN A 163 -17.77 -0.20 12.16
N LYS A 164 -18.27 -1.38 11.90
CA LYS A 164 -19.67 -1.61 11.53
C LYS A 164 -20.50 -2.12 12.72
#